data_ec3db72ed0bb4cbdc39fa6b99abd9ff2
#
_entry.id   ec3db72ed0bb4cbdc39fa6b99abd9ff2
#
_cell.length_a   1.000
_cell.length_b   1.000
_cell.length_c   1.000
_cell.angle_alpha   90.00
_cell.angle_beta   90.00
_cell.angle_gamma   90.00
#
_symmetry.space_group_name_H-M   'P 1'
#
loop_
_entity.id
_entity.type
_entity.pdbx_description
1 polymer ?
#
loop_
_entity_poly.entity_id
_entity_poly.type
_entity_poly.pdbx_seq_one_letter_code
_entity_poly.pdbx_strand_id
1 'polypeptide(L)'
;MHLLWGGTSENGVTAQENAETATTIPTTGMKITEGGNYEIPEETYTGNVTIDVTDTKEPVNITIKGNVKVTGSDPFIDVVKAGVVNINNEGNYEVDGVTVARHFMYVKDAAAQVTITKGRYKSVTFNTIMVWAGTLIVNDAEMESNCYCIYAGGSSSNVTVNRGKYTHTNLKDRSAFFCEGGSSVTLNDVTATSVKTVVINNASTVTVNGGDFKTTGSNSCFVNSSANLTINKGATTEGNFESEGASCINNNWGRVEINDGTITSDADCTIKNRGGLRMNGGTVATSNAEGTVIDCNGDFGDTQINGGTIKGGKDGIRLADLGSSEVTLKNAAFENNTQSNIHLGEGQTINIKKTFTGTATILTDDPSLGRHITLENEDLSYQNKLKLISMNPGYIIGYKRGDDGVEYRYLADANGNIVNAVNAKATADLGAGEQELDTATVVPENTTVTVTANLPEGAEGAEFLGWSAVRDDGKELDLGDDQTAQFKMPGCNVTVEALYQGGNVDPVNPGGGSSSDVVAGIAAVALTGAAVWGIYETGTGIYRVLNMPDVPMPSNRAGLATLIWEKAGCPEPQTVKSFSDIDDADLHLRQAASWMEEQGLMDDVKENEFRPYRYVTKLQTCLVWDKAKEESLIS
;
A
#
# COMPACT_ATOMS: atom_id res chain seq x y z
N MET A 1 45.49 -14.71 53.34
CA MET A 1 46.91 -15.11 53.36
C MET A 1 47.68 -14.01 52.66
N HIS A 2 48.40 -13.22 53.45
CA HIS A 2 49.26 -12.13 53.00
C HIS A 2 50.35 -12.61 52.05
N LEU A 3 50.74 -11.79 51.10
CA LEU A 3 52.16 -11.47 50.90
C LEU A 3 52.28 -10.18 50.07
N LEU A 4 52.73 -9.16 50.76
CA LEU A 4 53.40 -7.95 50.27
C LEU A 4 54.73 -8.32 49.58
N TRP A 5 55.06 -7.68 48.47
CA TRP A 5 56.45 -7.28 48.17
C TRP A 5 56.47 -5.95 47.46
N GLY A 6 57.08 -5.01 48.09
CA GLY A 6 57.38 -3.70 47.55
C GLY A 6 58.63 -3.75 46.70
N GLY A 7 58.73 -2.80 45.79
CA GLY A 7 59.89 -2.51 44.99
C GLY A 7 59.76 -1.07 44.47
N THR A 8 60.39 -0.13 45.15
CA THR A 8 60.62 1.23 44.72
C THR A 8 61.58 1.25 43.55
N SER A 9 61.22 1.90 42.45
CA SER A 9 62.19 2.59 41.61
C SER A 9 61.58 3.90 41.13
N GLU A 10 62.07 4.98 41.71
CA GLU A 10 61.97 6.32 41.19
C GLU A 10 62.61 6.36 39.79
N ASN A 11 61.84 6.70 38.78
CA ASN A 11 62.29 7.52 37.68
C ASN A 11 61.07 8.32 37.23
N GLY A 12 60.99 9.53 37.79
CA GLY A 12 60.08 10.57 37.34
C GLY A 12 60.49 10.99 35.91
N VAL A 13 59.80 10.43 34.94
CA VAL A 13 59.62 11.09 33.65
C VAL A 13 58.26 11.75 33.75
N THR A 14 58.25 12.98 34.21
CA THR A 14 57.13 13.89 33.92
C THR A 14 57.11 14.01 32.40
N ALA A 15 56.19 13.27 31.76
CA ALA A 15 55.75 13.64 30.45
C ALA A 15 55.10 15.02 30.58
N GLN A 16 55.89 16.07 30.29
CA GLN A 16 55.34 17.35 29.93
C GLN A 16 54.54 17.08 28.65
N GLU A 17 53.21 16.91 28.78
CA GLU A 17 52.32 17.15 27.68
C GLU A 17 52.59 18.58 27.24
N ASN A 18 53.35 18.75 26.16
CA ASN A 18 53.36 20.00 25.41
C ASN A 18 51.92 20.17 24.92
N ALA A 19 51.12 20.88 25.70
CA ALA A 19 49.87 21.41 25.20
C ALA A 19 50.25 22.35 24.05
N GLU A 20 50.18 21.84 22.82
CA GLU A 20 50.31 22.69 21.64
C GLU A 20 49.32 23.83 21.78
N THR A 21 49.85 25.06 21.82
CA THR A 21 49.01 26.26 21.94
C THR A 21 48.11 26.34 20.71
N ALA A 22 46.80 26.34 20.93
CA ALA A 22 45.84 26.43 19.84
C ALA A 22 46.00 27.75 19.06
N THR A 23 45.95 27.70 17.75
CA THR A 23 45.97 28.87 16.88
C THR A 23 44.60 29.57 16.94
N THR A 24 44.59 30.82 17.35
CA THR A 24 43.37 31.64 17.41
C THR A 24 42.91 32.03 16.01
N ILE A 25 41.66 31.75 15.68
CA ILE A 25 41.04 32.12 14.42
C ILE A 25 40.55 33.58 14.50
N PRO A 26 41.01 34.47 13.59
CA PRO A 26 40.60 35.87 13.59
C PRO A 26 39.14 36.05 13.14
N THR A 27 38.48 37.11 13.58
CA THR A 27 37.08 37.45 13.25
C THR A 27 36.84 37.69 11.76
N THR A 28 37.88 37.97 10.98
CA THR A 28 37.83 38.09 9.51
C THR A 28 37.90 36.76 8.79
N GLY A 29 37.96 35.64 9.51
CA GLY A 29 38.09 34.30 8.97
C GLY A 29 39.53 33.87 8.73
N MET A 30 39.71 32.61 8.36
CA MET A 30 41.01 31.97 8.13
C MET A 30 40.91 30.81 7.15
N LYS A 31 41.93 30.61 6.32
CA LYS A 31 42.13 29.38 5.57
C LYS A 31 43.09 28.46 6.33
N ILE A 32 42.58 27.28 6.75
CA ILE A 32 43.35 26.22 7.40
C ILE A 32 43.87 25.28 6.32
N THR A 33 45.18 25.12 6.22
CA THR A 33 45.87 24.30 5.22
C THR A 33 46.64 23.11 5.80
N GLU A 34 46.68 22.99 7.13
CA GLU A 34 47.42 21.95 7.86
C GLU A 34 46.60 21.48 9.08
N GLY A 35 46.89 20.26 9.58
CA GLY A 35 46.35 19.78 10.84
C GLY A 35 46.82 20.59 12.03
N GLY A 36 46.18 20.46 13.17
CA GLY A 36 46.55 21.17 14.40
C GLY A 36 45.33 21.59 15.23
N ASN A 37 45.62 22.35 16.29
CA ASN A 37 44.62 22.86 17.23
C ASN A 37 44.28 24.31 16.93
N TYR A 38 43.01 24.62 16.78
CA TYR A 38 42.48 25.95 16.47
C TYR A 38 41.40 26.33 17.48
N GLU A 39 41.35 27.62 17.81
CA GLU A 39 40.35 28.15 18.74
C GLU A 39 39.56 29.28 18.10
N ILE A 40 38.26 29.24 18.24
CA ILE A 40 37.31 30.29 17.88
C ILE A 40 36.83 30.95 19.18
N PRO A 41 37.38 32.12 19.55
CA PRO A 41 36.97 32.87 20.75
C PRO A 41 35.51 33.36 20.67
N GLU A 42 34.98 33.79 21.83
CA GLU A 42 33.68 34.47 21.92
C GLU A 42 33.78 35.88 21.30
N GLU A 43 33.36 35.97 20.04
CA GLU A 43 33.46 37.18 19.22
C GLU A 43 32.36 37.22 18.16
N THR A 44 32.24 38.36 17.47
CA THR A 44 31.41 38.48 16.26
C THR A 44 32.28 38.30 15.02
N TYR A 45 32.01 37.29 14.23
CA TYR A 45 32.75 36.92 13.03
C TYR A 45 32.10 37.49 11.77
N THR A 46 32.93 38.07 10.89
CA THR A 46 32.54 38.59 9.57
C THR A 46 33.09 37.74 8.44
N GLY A 47 34.10 36.94 8.68
CA GLY A 47 34.71 36.03 7.71
C GLY A 47 34.35 34.56 7.98
N ASN A 48 34.79 33.68 7.09
CA ASN A 48 34.61 32.23 7.18
C ASN A 48 35.94 31.51 7.52
N VAL A 49 35.79 30.29 8.02
CA VAL A 49 36.88 29.34 8.24
C VAL A 49 36.85 28.34 7.12
N THR A 50 37.81 28.42 6.19
CA THR A 50 37.92 27.44 5.09
C THR A 50 38.95 26.38 5.47
N ILE A 51 38.54 25.11 5.50
CA ILE A 51 39.43 23.96 5.74
C ILE A 51 39.78 23.33 4.40
N ASP A 52 41.02 23.48 3.99
CA ASP A 52 41.56 22.98 2.71
C ASP A 52 42.96 22.34 2.96
N VAL A 53 42.90 21.18 3.65
CA VAL A 53 44.06 20.41 4.09
C VAL A 53 44.35 19.29 3.10
N THR A 54 45.53 19.30 2.49
CA THR A 54 45.96 18.29 1.53
C THR A 54 46.76 17.15 2.18
N ASP A 55 47.51 17.42 3.24
CA ASP A 55 48.16 16.39 4.07
C ASP A 55 47.22 16.00 5.22
N THR A 56 46.55 14.88 5.10
CA THR A 56 45.50 14.43 6.01
C THR A 56 45.99 13.61 7.20
N LYS A 57 47.30 13.60 7.47
CA LYS A 57 47.89 12.81 8.56
C LYS A 57 47.51 13.31 9.95
N GLU A 58 47.45 14.64 10.09
CA GLU A 58 47.10 15.28 11.35
C GLU A 58 45.65 15.80 11.29
N PRO A 59 44.85 15.62 12.34
CA PRO A 59 43.49 16.13 12.39
C PRO A 59 43.48 17.66 12.56
N VAL A 60 42.41 18.29 12.06
CA VAL A 60 42.05 19.66 12.37
C VAL A 60 41.14 19.66 13.59
N ASN A 61 41.56 20.18 14.71
CA ASN A 61 40.77 20.27 15.93
C ASN A 61 40.35 21.73 16.16
N ILE A 62 39.04 21.98 16.15
CA ILE A 62 38.50 23.34 16.38
C ILE A 62 37.73 23.35 17.70
N THR A 63 38.12 24.24 18.61
CA THR A 63 37.37 24.50 19.83
C THR A 63 36.70 25.88 19.73
N ILE A 64 35.37 25.88 19.85
CA ILE A 64 34.57 27.11 19.90
C ILE A 64 34.37 27.48 21.37
N LYS A 65 34.83 28.67 21.75
CA LYS A 65 34.76 29.19 23.12
C LYS A 65 33.64 30.21 23.25
N GLY A 66 32.80 30.04 24.24
CA GLY A 66 31.74 31.02 24.54
C GLY A 66 30.69 31.19 23.44
N ASN A 67 30.07 32.35 23.40
CA ASN A 67 28.98 32.65 22.46
C ASN A 67 29.53 33.30 21.18
N VAL A 68 29.58 32.55 20.11
CA VAL A 68 30.05 33.00 18.80
C VAL A 68 28.88 33.48 17.97
N LYS A 69 28.97 34.70 17.46
CA LYS A 69 28.01 35.32 16.56
C LYS A 69 28.62 35.48 15.18
N VAL A 70 27.89 35.13 14.13
CA VAL A 70 28.40 35.23 12.76
C VAL A 70 27.50 36.16 11.94
N THR A 71 28.10 37.21 11.39
CA THR A 71 27.46 38.23 10.55
C THR A 71 28.03 38.27 9.13
N GLY A 72 29.08 37.50 8.85
CA GLY A 72 29.86 37.49 7.61
C GLY A 72 29.42 36.55 6.54
N SER A 73 30.34 35.87 5.87
CA SER A 73 30.10 35.02 4.68
C SER A 73 29.44 33.67 4.98
N ASP A 74 28.88 33.06 3.97
CA ASP A 74 28.27 31.73 4.00
C ASP A 74 29.13 30.70 3.25
N PRO A 75 29.42 29.52 3.83
CA PRO A 75 29.17 29.10 5.22
C PRO A 75 30.19 29.69 6.23
N PHE A 76 29.92 29.53 7.54
CA PHE A 76 30.93 29.93 8.53
C PHE A 76 32.13 28.98 8.55
N ILE A 77 31.91 27.68 8.56
CA ILE A 77 32.94 26.65 8.39
C ILE A 77 32.73 25.95 7.04
N ASP A 78 33.69 26.09 6.13
CA ASP A 78 33.67 25.45 4.81
C ASP A 78 34.73 24.35 4.73
N VAL A 79 34.30 23.09 4.77
CA VAL A 79 35.17 21.91 4.63
C VAL A 79 35.28 21.56 3.14
N VAL A 80 36.28 22.18 2.49
CA VAL A 80 36.52 22.02 1.04
C VAL A 80 37.33 20.76 0.76
N LYS A 81 38.34 20.50 1.61
CA LYS A 81 39.21 19.33 1.56
C LYS A 81 39.76 19.04 2.94
N ALA A 82 39.60 17.85 3.45
CA ALA A 82 40.13 17.47 4.74
C ALA A 82 40.18 15.94 4.92
N GLY A 83 41.03 15.46 5.83
CA GLY A 83 40.92 14.15 6.44
C GLY A 83 39.96 14.21 7.63
N VAL A 84 40.51 14.23 8.85
CA VAL A 84 39.73 14.29 10.10
C VAL A 84 39.57 15.73 10.57
N VAL A 85 38.33 16.12 10.87
CA VAL A 85 38.01 17.43 11.48
C VAL A 85 37.17 17.17 12.74
N ASN A 86 37.66 17.66 13.88
CA ASN A 86 36.98 17.57 15.16
C ASN A 86 36.53 18.96 15.61
N ILE A 87 35.26 19.12 15.93
CA ILE A 87 34.66 20.36 16.39
C ILE A 87 34.08 20.14 17.79
N ASN A 88 34.59 20.90 18.75
CA ASN A 88 34.09 20.96 20.11
C ASN A 88 33.55 22.35 20.39
N ASN A 89 32.25 22.51 20.54
CA ASN A 89 31.62 23.77 20.86
C ASN A 89 31.31 23.84 22.36
N GLU A 90 32.07 24.66 23.09
CA GLU A 90 31.90 24.89 24.54
C GLU A 90 30.89 26.01 24.84
N GLY A 91 30.45 26.73 23.84
CA GLY A 91 29.47 27.80 23.95
C GLY A 91 28.24 27.61 23.05
N ASN A 92 27.72 28.73 22.60
CA ASN A 92 26.61 28.78 21.66
C ASN A 92 27.09 29.39 20.34
N TYR A 93 26.62 28.86 19.24
CA TYR A 93 26.76 29.44 17.91
C TYR A 93 25.43 30.04 17.49
N GLU A 94 25.38 31.29 17.12
CA GLU A 94 24.16 31.98 16.66
C GLU A 94 24.44 32.73 15.35
N VAL A 95 23.56 32.55 14.37
CA VAL A 95 23.56 33.38 13.17
C VAL A 95 22.65 34.57 13.41
N ASP A 96 23.26 35.76 13.53
CA ASP A 96 22.52 37.01 13.55
C ASP A 96 22.23 37.45 12.13
N GLY A 97 20.96 37.54 11.79
CA GLY A 97 20.68 38.24 10.59
C GLY A 97 19.47 37.82 9.78
N VAL A 98 18.54 38.72 9.75
CA VAL A 98 17.40 38.80 8.88
C VAL A 98 17.76 38.93 7.39
N THR A 99 19.03 39.13 7.03
CA THR A 99 19.43 39.62 5.70
C THR A 99 20.39 38.76 4.91
N VAL A 100 21.07 37.76 5.46
CA VAL A 100 22.02 36.93 4.70
C VAL A 100 21.88 35.45 5.09
N ALA A 101 21.69 34.59 4.09
CA ALA A 101 21.65 33.14 4.23
C ALA A 101 22.99 32.56 4.68
N ARG A 102 23.03 31.75 5.76
CA ARG A 102 24.29 31.19 6.30
C ARG A 102 24.10 29.82 6.91
N HIS A 103 25.04 28.94 6.55
CA HIS A 103 25.24 27.65 7.22
C HIS A 103 26.31 27.84 8.33
N PHE A 104 26.11 27.11 9.45
CA PHE A 104 27.23 26.94 10.37
C PHE A 104 28.37 26.21 9.67
N MET A 105 28.06 25.09 9.03
CA MET A 105 29.06 24.27 8.35
C MET A 105 28.57 23.71 7.03
N TYR A 106 29.49 23.65 6.08
CA TYR A 106 29.29 22.94 4.81
C TYR A 106 30.43 21.94 4.60
N VAL A 107 30.09 20.65 4.42
CA VAL A 107 31.03 19.57 4.13
C VAL A 107 30.90 19.19 2.67
N LYS A 108 31.96 19.33 1.89
CA LYS A 108 32.01 19.17 0.44
C LYS A 108 32.91 18.04 -0.05
N ASP A 109 33.86 17.60 0.78
CA ASP A 109 34.84 16.59 0.40
C ASP A 109 34.39 15.19 0.80
N ALA A 110 34.36 14.28 -0.16
CA ALA A 110 33.99 12.89 0.06
C ALA A 110 34.93 12.12 1.01
N ALA A 111 36.18 12.56 1.13
CA ALA A 111 37.17 11.97 2.04
C ALA A 111 37.09 12.55 3.46
N ALA A 112 36.39 13.67 3.66
CA ALA A 112 36.33 14.34 4.95
C ALA A 112 35.56 13.51 5.99
N GLN A 113 36.09 13.44 7.21
CA GLN A 113 35.46 12.84 8.38
C GLN A 113 35.33 13.93 9.44
N VAL A 114 34.14 14.51 9.56
CA VAL A 114 33.86 15.59 10.49
C VAL A 114 33.13 15.05 11.71
N THR A 115 33.66 15.33 12.91
CA THR A 115 33.05 14.99 14.18
C THR A 115 32.70 16.23 14.97
N ILE A 116 31.42 16.39 15.32
CA ILE A 116 30.95 17.38 16.29
C ILE A 116 30.75 16.66 17.62
N THR A 117 31.57 17.04 18.62
CA THR A 117 31.53 16.39 19.94
C THR A 117 30.29 16.81 20.72
N LYS A 118 30.03 18.12 20.80
CA LYS A 118 28.89 18.72 21.51
C LYS A 118 28.66 20.15 21.06
N GLY A 119 27.64 20.79 21.59
CA GLY A 119 27.42 22.22 21.47
C GLY A 119 25.99 22.59 21.13
N ARG A 120 25.71 23.88 21.19
CA ARG A 120 24.44 24.48 20.83
C ARG A 120 24.61 25.32 19.56
N TYR A 121 23.75 25.11 18.58
CA TYR A 121 23.80 25.75 17.27
C TYR A 121 22.43 26.31 16.90
N LYS A 122 22.36 27.59 16.55
CA LYS A 122 21.13 28.23 16.12
C LYS A 122 21.28 28.90 14.76
N SER A 123 20.44 28.60 13.81
CA SER A 123 20.41 29.24 12.50
C SER A 123 18.98 29.71 12.18
N VAL A 124 18.83 31.03 11.94
CA VAL A 124 17.50 31.64 11.72
C VAL A 124 17.13 31.78 10.25
N THR A 125 18.06 31.57 9.32
CA THR A 125 17.79 31.82 7.87
C THR A 125 18.12 30.67 6.95
N PHE A 126 19.00 29.75 7.36
CA PHE A 126 19.47 28.65 6.50
C PHE A 126 19.68 27.35 7.26
N ASN A 127 20.19 26.30 6.58
CA ASN A 127 20.53 25.04 7.24
C ASN A 127 21.61 25.26 8.28
N THR A 128 21.51 24.64 9.45
CA THR A 128 22.61 24.71 10.40
C THR A 128 23.83 23.99 9.82
N ILE A 129 23.67 22.76 9.37
CA ILE A 129 24.75 21.99 8.72
C ILE A 129 24.28 21.47 7.37
N MET A 130 25.14 21.57 6.36
CA MET A 130 24.95 20.95 5.05
C MET A 130 26.08 19.98 4.76
N VAL A 131 25.76 18.74 4.46
CA VAL A 131 26.70 17.71 4.05
C VAL A 131 26.37 17.29 2.63
N TRP A 132 27.20 17.70 1.68
CA TRP A 132 27.04 17.33 0.28
C TRP A 132 27.86 16.09 -0.08
N ALA A 133 28.97 15.89 0.62
CA ALA A 133 29.82 14.72 0.51
C ALA A 133 30.61 14.52 1.80
N GLY A 134 31.11 13.30 2.06
CA GLY A 134 31.89 12.94 3.23
C GLY A 134 31.05 12.48 4.42
N THR A 135 31.71 12.32 5.55
CA THR A 135 31.10 11.77 6.76
C THR A 135 30.97 12.87 7.81
N LEU A 136 29.77 13.00 8.37
CA LEU A 136 29.50 13.81 9.56
C LEU A 136 29.05 12.91 10.71
N ILE A 137 29.71 13.03 11.85
CA ILE A 137 29.32 12.40 13.12
C ILE A 137 28.99 13.51 14.13
N VAL A 138 27.77 13.50 14.66
CA VAL A 138 27.37 14.40 15.74
C VAL A 138 27.11 13.56 16.99
N ASN A 139 27.96 13.71 18.00
CA ASN A 139 27.88 12.91 19.22
C ASN A 139 26.80 13.40 20.18
N ASP A 140 26.75 14.74 20.42
CA ASP A 140 25.73 15.35 21.26
C ASP A 140 25.60 16.84 20.92
N ALA A 141 24.48 17.27 20.37
CA ALA A 141 24.28 18.67 20.02
C ALA A 141 22.84 19.12 20.20
N GLU A 142 22.67 20.41 20.53
CA GLU A 142 21.38 21.08 20.41
C GLU A 142 21.40 21.96 19.16
N MET A 143 20.46 21.71 18.25
CA MET A 143 20.32 22.51 17.03
C MET A 143 18.92 23.09 16.93
N GLU A 144 18.84 24.39 16.68
CA GLU A 144 17.58 25.08 16.36
C GLU A 144 17.71 25.74 14.98
N SER A 145 16.77 25.49 14.10
CA SER A 145 16.81 26.01 12.74
C SER A 145 15.45 26.41 12.22
N ASN A 146 15.40 27.51 11.47
CA ASN A 146 14.24 27.90 10.67
C ASN A 146 14.21 27.24 9.28
N CYS A 147 15.27 26.49 8.92
CA CYS A 147 15.34 25.71 7.69
C CYS A 147 15.58 24.23 8.07
N TYR A 148 16.76 23.69 7.84
CA TYR A 148 17.12 22.34 8.27
C TYR A 148 18.17 22.40 9.38
N CYS A 149 18.04 21.59 10.43
CA CYS A 149 19.14 21.38 11.36
C CYS A 149 20.30 20.70 10.65
N ILE A 150 20.00 19.62 9.93
CA ILE A 150 20.99 18.91 9.10
C ILE A 150 20.38 18.61 7.73
N TYR A 151 21.08 19.02 6.68
CA TYR A 151 20.81 18.69 5.30
C TYR A 151 21.90 17.72 4.82
N ALA A 152 21.50 16.51 4.42
CA ALA A 152 22.37 15.51 3.81
C ALA A 152 21.99 15.33 2.34
N GLY A 153 22.88 15.69 1.43
CA GLY A 153 22.65 15.60 -0.01
C GLY A 153 23.80 14.89 -0.72
N GLY A 154 23.44 14.14 -1.77
CA GLY A 154 24.42 13.41 -2.59
C GLY A 154 24.82 12.04 -2.04
N SER A 155 25.14 11.13 -2.97
CA SER A 155 25.41 9.71 -2.67
C SER A 155 26.68 9.44 -1.85
N SER A 156 27.56 10.43 -1.72
CA SER A 156 28.78 10.34 -0.88
C SER A 156 28.57 10.91 0.52
N SER A 157 27.39 11.39 0.85
CA SER A 157 27.06 11.96 2.14
C SER A 157 26.64 10.88 3.14
N ASN A 158 27.36 10.78 4.25
CA ASN A 158 27.08 9.85 5.33
C ASN A 158 27.00 10.61 6.66
N VAL A 159 25.84 10.63 7.28
CA VAL A 159 25.58 11.37 8.50
C VAL A 159 25.16 10.41 9.62
N THR A 160 25.83 10.50 10.76
CA THR A 160 25.47 9.79 11.98
C THR A 160 25.25 10.80 13.11
N VAL A 161 24.06 10.78 13.68
CA VAL A 161 23.70 11.60 14.83
C VAL A 161 23.45 10.67 16.01
N ASN A 162 24.32 10.75 17.02
CA ASN A 162 24.27 9.80 18.15
C ASN A 162 23.30 10.24 19.25
N ARG A 163 23.19 11.53 19.53
CA ARG A 163 22.27 12.10 20.52
C ARG A 163 22.07 13.60 20.26
N GLY A 164 21.19 14.18 21.06
CA GLY A 164 20.99 15.62 21.08
C GLY A 164 19.54 16.01 20.78
N LYS A 165 19.34 17.32 20.72
CA LYS A 165 18.03 17.92 20.50
C LYS A 165 18.03 18.75 19.21
N TYR A 166 17.10 18.46 18.32
CA TYR A 166 17.00 19.09 17.01
C TYR A 166 15.61 19.70 16.85
N THR A 167 15.55 21.01 16.66
CA THR A 167 14.29 21.75 16.62
C THR A 167 14.17 22.55 15.34
N HIS A 168 13.15 22.27 14.54
CA HIS A 168 12.75 23.10 13.41
C HIS A 168 11.56 23.98 13.83
N THR A 169 11.66 25.29 13.62
CA THR A 169 10.74 26.28 14.19
C THR A 169 9.94 27.08 13.17
N ASN A 170 10.19 26.93 11.87
CA ASN A 170 9.54 27.72 10.83
C ASN A 170 8.33 26.99 10.20
N LEU A 171 7.28 27.75 9.91
CA LEU A 171 6.08 27.26 9.23
C LEU A 171 6.24 27.03 7.71
N LYS A 172 7.39 27.35 7.11
CA LYS A 172 7.69 26.97 5.73
C LYS A 172 7.93 25.46 5.63
N ASP A 173 7.71 24.89 4.45
CA ASP A 173 7.86 23.44 4.20
C ASP A 173 9.33 23.02 4.29
N ARG A 174 9.80 22.82 5.49
CA ARG A 174 11.14 22.37 5.86
C ARG A 174 11.04 21.31 6.97
N SER A 175 12.20 20.84 7.45
CA SER A 175 12.26 19.75 8.45
C SER A 175 13.49 19.92 9.36
N ALA A 176 13.53 19.17 10.46
CA ALA A 176 14.76 19.09 11.23
C ALA A 176 15.87 18.37 10.43
N PHE A 177 15.54 17.28 9.76
CA PHE A 177 16.46 16.52 8.91
C PHE A 177 15.91 16.43 7.48
N PHE A 178 16.75 16.78 6.52
CA PHE A 178 16.46 16.61 5.10
C PHE A 178 17.54 15.76 4.44
N CYS A 179 17.12 14.67 3.81
CA CYS A 179 17.99 13.67 3.20
C CYS A 179 17.61 13.49 1.75
N GLU A 180 18.56 13.68 0.83
CA GLU A 180 18.31 13.50 -0.61
C GLU A 180 19.51 12.97 -1.38
N GLY A 181 19.28 12.59 -2.64
CA GLY A 181 20.34 12.30 -3.59
C GLY A 181 21.16 11.05 -3.28
N GLY A 182 20.61 10.07 -2.58
CA GLY A 182 21.30 8.82 -2.23
C GLY A 182 22.14 8.92 -0.94
N SER A 183 21.95 9.96 -0.13
CA SER A 183 22.63 10.11 1.17
C SER A 183 22.23 8.99 2.15
N SER A 184 23.10 8.73 3.13
CA SER A 184 22.84 7.81 4.24
C SER A 184 22.82 8.57 5.56
N VAL A 185 21.75 8.46 6.32
CA VAL A 185 21.56 9.13 7.61
C VAL A 185 21.17 8.13 8.68
N THR A 186 21.92 8.13 9.79
CA THR A 186 21.62 7.30 10.98
C THR A 186 21.36 8.21 12.17
N LEU A 187 20.21 8.03 12.82
CA LEU A 187 19.75 8.77 13.98
C LEU A 187 19.66 7.82 15.18
N ASN A 188 20.54 8.03 16.19
CA ASN A 188 20.63 7.20 17.39
C ASN A 188 20.19 8.03 18.61
N ASP A 189 19.14 7.63 19.30
CA ASP A 189 18.63 8.30 20.52
C ASP A 189 18.46 9.83 20.40
N VAL A 190 17.92 10.26 19.27
CA VAL A 190 17.76 11.68 18.93
C VAL A 190 16.41 12.20 19.42
N THR A 191 16.38 13.38 20.05
CA THR A 191 15.16 14.13 20.28
C THR A 191 14.96 15.16 19.17
N ALA A 192 13.96 14.98 18.33
CA ALA A 192 13.70 15.86 17.19
C ALA A 192 12.28 16.39 17.19
N THR A 193 12.14 17.71 17.08
CA THR A 193 10.84 18.38 17.06
C THR A 193 10.72 19.30 15.85
N SER A 194 9.56 19.35 15.23
CA SER A 194 9.30 20.26 14.12
C SER A 194 7.88 20.80 14.16
N VAL A 195 7.70 22.06 13.79
CA VAL A 195 6.37 22.64 13.50
C VAL A 195 5.82 22.20 12.13
N LYS A 196 6.60 21.43 11.38
CA LYS A 196 6.27 20.81 10.09
C LYS A 196 6.74 19.35 10.13
N THR A 197 7.39 18.87 9.09
CA THR A 197 7.95 17.52 9.02
C THR A 197 9.24 17.44 9.84
N VAL A 198 9.43 16.36 10.58
CA VAL A 198 10.68 16.13 11.32
C VAL A 198 11.77 15.61 10.40
N VAL A 199 11.47 14.59 9.61
CA VAL A 199 12.42 13.97 8.67
C VAL A 199 11.78 13.90 7.27
N ILE A 200 12.44 14.52 6.29
CA ILE A 200 12.15 14.33 4.87
C ILE A 200 13.25 13.44 4.28
N ASN A 201 12.87 12.28 3.82
CA ASN A 201 13.74 11.31 3.15
C ASN A 201 13.34 11.19 1.68
N ASN A 202 14.17 11.75 0.80
CA ASN A 202 13.93 11.79 -0.63
C ASN A 202 15.03 11.03 -1.38
N ALA A 203 14.72 9.88 -1.95
CA ALA A 203 15.65 9.02 -2.67
C ALA A 203 16.94 8.69 -1.88
N SER A 204 16.86 8.53 -0.56
CA SER A 204 17.99 8.31 0.34
C SER A 204 17.71 7.16 1.31
N THR A 205 18.63 6.91 2.23
CA THR A 205 18.46 5.90 3.28
C THR A 205 18.52 6.56 4.65
N VAL A 206 17.47 6.42 5.44
CA VAL A 206 17.40 6.87 6.82
C VAL A 206 17.20 5.69 7.76
N THR A 207 18.04 5.57 8.77
CA THR A 207 17.93 4.58 9.84
C THR A 207 17.74 5.28 11.18
N VAL A 208 16.71 4.93 11.91
CA VAL A 208 16.37 5.45 13.23
C VAL A 208 16.56 4.32 14.26
N ASN A 209 17.52 4.48 15.15
CA ASN A 209 17.87 3.46 16.16
C ASN A 209 17.42 3.82 17.58
N GLY A 210 16.58 4.83 17.73
CA GLY A 210 16.03 5.26 19.01
C GLY A 210 15.75 6.75 19.02
N GLY A 211 15.13 7.21 20.11
CA GLY A 211 14.84 8.61 20.33
C GLY A 211 13.38 8.99 20.11
N ASP A 212 13.10 10.29 20.27
CA ASP A 212 11.76 10.85 20.24
C ASP A 212 11.61 11.82 19.07
N PHE A 213 10.66 11.54 18.19
CA PHE A 213 10.39 12.35 17.00
C PHE A 213 8.97 12.90 17.08
N LYS A 214 8.84 14.21 17.11
CA LYS A 214 7.53 14.85 17.30
C LYS A 214 7.30 15.99 16.32
N THR A 215 6.19 15.95 15.61
CA THR A 215 5.66 17.14 14.93
C THR A 215 4.60 17.81 15.78
N THR A 216 4.61 19.15 15.77
CA THR A 216 3.61 19.98 16.47
C THR A 216 2.71 20.72 15.49
N GLY A 217 2.84 20.44 14.20
CA GLY A 217 2.07 21.05 13.13
C GLY A 217 1.34 20.03 12.26
N SER A 218 0.80 20.49 11.17
CA SER A 218 -0.10 19.74 10.30
C SER A 218 0.55 18.78 9.30
N ASN A 219 1.87 18.60 9.33
CA ASN A 219 2.59 17.75 8.37
C ASN A 219 3.00 16.42 9.00
N SER A 220 3.32 15.44 8.17
CA SER A 220 3.80 14.13 8.62
C SER A 220 5.12 14.23 9.39
N CYS A 221 5.29 13.40 10.42
CA CYS A 221 6.56 13.32 11.14
C CYS A 221 7.68 12.84 10.22
N PHE A 222 7.41 11.77 9.46
CA PHE A 222 8.32 11.24 8.45
C PHE A 222 7.65 11.29 7.07
N VAL A 223 8.31 11.88 6.09
CA VAL A 223 7.97 11.78 4.67
C VAL A 223 9.06 10.96 3.99
N ASN A 224 8.69 9.81 3.42
CA ASN A 224 9.58 8.87 2.75
C ASN A 224 9.18 8.77 1.27
N SER A 225 9.95 9.40 0.39
CA SER A 225 9.64 9.51 -1.04
C SER A 225 10.69 8.78 -1.87
N SER A 226 10.31 7.69 -2.54
CA SER A 226 11.22 6.84 -3.34
C SER A 226 12.50 6.45 -2.59
N ALA A 227 12.43 6.27 -1.28
CA ALA A 227 13.55 6.20 -0.34
C ALA A 227 13.38 5.01 0.62
N ASN A 228 14.44 4.70 1.39
CA ASN A 228 14.40 3.67 2.41
C ASN A 228 14.39 4.30 3.81
N LEU A 229 13.38 3.98 4.61
CA LEU A 229 13.28 4.35 6.02
C LEU A 229 13.24 3.09 6.88
N THR A 230 14.18 2.94 7.81
CA THR A 230 14.17 1.86 8.80
C THR A 230 14.01 2.44 10.20
N ILE A 231 13.04 1.97 10.95
CA ILE A 231 12.80 2.32 12.34
C ILE A 231 13.10 1.10 13.20
N ASN A 232 14.11 1.22 14.04
CA ASN A 232 14.57 0.18 14.94
C ASN A 232 14.10 0.44 16.39
N LYS A 233 14.55 -0.39 17.29
CA LYS A 233 14.15 -0.40 18.69
C LYS A 233 14.31 0.97 19.37
N GLY A 234 13.33 1.31 20.19
CA GLY A 234 13.37 2.48 21.07
C GLY A 234 12.95 3.80 20.42
N ALA A 235 12.62 3.81 19.14
CA ALA A 235 12.10 5.01 18.51
C ALA A 235 10.64 5.25 18.93
N THR A 236 10.36 6.46 19.42
CA THR A 236 9.00 6.94 19.68
C THR A 236 8.69 8.05 18.69
N THR A 237 7.59 7.90 17.97
CA THR A 237 7.12 8.95 17.05
C THR A 237 5.74 9.41 17.46
N GLU A 238 5.59 10.69 17.66
CA GLU A 238 4.32 11.32 18.00
C GLU A 238 4.00 12.42 17.00
N GLY A 239 2.75 12.53 16.60
CA GLY A 239 2.27 13.59 15.77
C GLY A 239 0.95 14.14 16.29
N ASN A 240 0.87 15.45 16.39
CA ASN A 240 -0.37 16.17 16.63
C ASN A 240 -0.77 16.80 15.30
N PHE A 241 -1.81 16.26 14.66
CA PHE A 241 -2.14 16.59 13.28
C PHE A 241 -3.50 17.27 13.21
N GLU A 242 -3.49 18.59 13.05
CA GLU A 242 -4.74 19.37 12.89
C GLU A 242 -5.25 19.45 11.44
N SER A 243 -4.55 18.82 10.47
CA SER A 243 -4.94 18.90 9.06
C SER A 243 -5.36 17.56 8.48
N GLU A 244 -6.41 17.60 7.71
CA GLU A 244 -6.90 16.51 6.88
C GLU A 244 -5.78 15.96 5.96
N GLY A 245 -5.54 14.64 5.98
CA GLY A 245 -4.58 13.96 5.12
C GLY A 245 -3.14 13.88 5.61
N ALA A 246 -2.79 14.42 6.79
CA ALA A 246 -1.49 14.16 7.43
C ALA A 246 -1.45 12.75 8.05
N SER A 247 -0.25 12.22 8.26
CA SER A 247 -0.01 10.92 8.89
C SER A 247 1.32 10.98 9.63
N CYS A 248 1.54 10.14 10.64
CA CYS A 248 2.85 10.10 11.29
C CYS A 248 3.94 9.71 10.28
N ILE A 249 3.70 8.66 9.50
CA ILE A 249 4.57 8.26 8.40
C ILE A 249 3.79 8.35 7.08
N ASN A 250 4.29 9.16 6.16
CA ASN A 250 3.80 9.23 4.78
C ASN A 250 4.83 8.59 3.84
N ASN A 251 4.55 7.37 3.40
CA ASN A 251 5.40 6.60 2.49
C ASN A 251 4.90 6.74 1.05
N ASN A 252 5.59 7.55 0.26
CA ASN A 252 5.30 7.78 -1.15
C ASN A 252 6.32 7.01 -2.02
N TRP A 253 5.93 5.84 -2.54
CA TRP A 253 6.73 4.99 -3.45
C TRP A 253 8.09 4.54 -2.89
N GLY A 254 8.30 4.72 -1.59
CA GLY A 254 9.50 4.27 -0.89
C GLY A 254 9.29 2.94 -0.17
N ARG A 255 10.30 2.55 0.59
CA ARG A 255 10.22 1.39 1.48
C ARG A 255 10.35 1.83 2.93
N VAL A 256 9.42 1.38 3.75
CA VAL A 256 9.47 1.57 5.21
C VAL A 256 9.62 0.21 5.88
N GLU A 257 10.56 0.10 6.81
CA GLU A 257 10.75 -1.07 7.65
C GLU A 257 10.67 -0.67 9.13
N ILE A 258 9.75 -1.29 9.86
CA ILE A 258 9.55 -1.07 11.29
C ILE A 258 9.93 -2.36 12.01
N ASN A 259 11.06 -2.34 12.71
CA ASN A 259 11.56 -3.48 13.46
C ASN A 259 11.06 -3.47 14.91
N ASP A 260 10.95 -2.29 15.50
CA ASP A 260 10.41 -2.07 16.84
C ASP A 260 10.10 -0.58 17.02
N GLY A 261 9.66 -0.17 18.20
CA GLY A 261 9.34 1.22 18.54
C GLY A 261 7.84 1.47 18.67
N THR A 262 7.50 2.73 18.93
CA THR A 262 6.11 3.16 19.10
C THR A 262 5.81 4.31 18.17
N ILE A 263 4.87 4.13 17.26
CA ILE A 263 4.44 5.11 16.27
C ILE A 263 3.00 5.48 16.59
N THR A 264 2.77 6.72 16.99
CA THR A 264 1.45 7.21 17.39
C THR A 264 1.05 8.46 16.63
N SER A 265 -0.25 8.62 16.44
CA SER A 265 -0.83 9.78 15.76
C SER A 265 -2.24 10.03 16.27
N ASP A 266 -2.68 11.28 16.19
CA ASP A 266 -4.08 11.69 16.32
C ASP A 266 -4.71 12.05 14.97
N ALA A 267 -3.97 11.85 13.88
CA ALA A 267 -4.42 12.07 12.50
C ALA A 267 -5.46 11.04 12.05
N ASP A 268 -6.07 11.28 10.88
CA ASP A 268 -6.99 10.34 10.23
C ASP A 268 -6.32 9.01 9.87
N CYS A 269 -4.98 9.00 9.75
CA CYS A 269 -4.23 7.79 9.53
C CYS A 269 -2.82 7.90 10.15
N THR A 270 -2.35 6.85 10.82
CA THR A 270 -1.01 6.86 11.43
C THR A 270 0.07 6.57 10.40
N ILE A 271 -0.10 5.56 9.56
CA ILE A 271 0.80 5.27 8.43
C ILE A 271 0.00 5.31 7.14
N LYS A 272 0.32 6.27 6.28
CA LYS A 272 -0.17 6.31 4.90
C LYS A 272 0.85 5.64 4.00
N ASN A 273 0.52 4.45 3.51
CA ASN A 273 1.44 3.64 2.73
C ASN A 273 1.01 3.53 1.27
N ARG A 274 1.82 4.13 0.38
CA ARG A 274 1.72 4.01 -1.08
C ARG A 274 2.93 3.32 -1.70
N GLY A 275 3.75 2.69 -0.89
CA GLY A 275 4.95 1.95 -1.29
C GLY A 275 5.08 0.66 -0.49
N GLY A 276 6.29 0.10 -0.43
CA GLY A 276 6.55 -1.08 0.38
C GLY A 276 6.55 -0.78 1.88
N LEU A 277 5.85 -1.60 2.67
CA LEU A 277 5.88 -1.56 4.13
C LEU A 277 6.20 -2.93 4.69
N ARG A 278 7.17 -2.99 5.59
CA ARG A 278 7.45 -4.20 6.38
C ARG A 278 7.42 -3.86 7.87
N MET A 279 6.48 -4.45 8.58
CA MET A 279 6.38 -4.34 10.03
C MET A 279 6.80 -5.68 10.66
N ASN A 280 7.96 -5.68 11.31
CA ASN A 280 8.52 -6.87 11.98
C ASN A 280 8.19 -6.90 13.48
N GLY A 281 7.88 -5.76 14.07
CA GLY A 281 7.57 -5.61 15.48
C GLY A 281 7.09 -4.19 15.81
N GLY A 282 7.15 -3.82 17.08
CA GLY A 282 6.74 -2.50 17.56
C GLY A 282 5.23 -2.31 17.71
N THR A 283 4.83 -1.08 17.95
CA THR A 283 3.43 -0.68 18.09
C THR A 283 3.12 0.47 17.15
N VAL A 284 2.08 0.31 16.33
CA VAL A 284 1.50 1.39 15.53
C VAL A 284 0.10 1.64 16.08
N ALA A 285 -0.17 2.88 16.47
CA ALA A 285 -1.40 3.23 17.16
C ALA A 285 -1.94 4.59 16.70
N THR A 286 -3.24 4.78 16.81
CA THR A 286 -3.86 6.10 16.74
C THR A 286 -4.64 6.40 18.00
N SER A 287 -4.69 7.68 18.39
CA SER A 287 -5.61 8.20 19.40
C SER A 287 -6.90 8.76 18.79
N ASN A 288 -6.98 8.87 17.46
CA ASN A 288 -8.19 9.22 16.73
C ASN A 288 -9.05 7.96 16.54
N ALA A 289 -10.14 7.86 17.30
CA ALA A 289 -11.06 6.72 17.25
C ALA A 289 -11.77 6.53 15.89
N GLU A 290 -11.81 7.57 15.06
CA GLU A 290 -12.34 7.53 13.69
C GLU A 290 -11.24 7.32 12.64
N GLY A 291 -9.98 7.32 13.05
CA GLY A 291 -8.83 7.18 12.18
C GLY A 291 -8.52 5.73 11.81
N THR A 292 -7.78 5.55 10.74
CA THR A 292 -7.19 4.27 10.32
C THR A 292 -5.75 4.18 10.83
N VAL A 293 -5.34 3.04 11.38
CA VAL A 293 -3.96 2.92 11.88
C VAL A 293 -2.97 2.80 10.73
N ILE A 294 -3.21 1.90 9.77
CA ILE A 294 -2.38 1.73 8.57
C ILE A 294 -3.28 1.76 7.34
N ASP A 295 -3.13 2.78 6.50
CA ASP A 295 -3.85 2.92 5.23
C ASP A 295 -2.94 2.50 4.07
N CYS A 296 -3.23 1.35 3.48
CA CYS A 296 -2.54 0.82 2.30
C CYS A 296 -3.33 1.23 1.05
N ASN A 297 -2.76 2.16 0.28
CA ASN A 297 -3.38 2.72 -0.90
C ASN A 297 -2.31 3.00 -1.96
N GLY A 298 -2.14 2.09 -2.90
CA GLY A 298 -1.19 2.24 -4.01
C GLY A 298 -0.57 0.91 -4.43
N ASP A 299 -0.11 0.86 -5.65
CA ASP A 299 0.39 -0.31 -6.37
C ASP A 299 1.94 -0.37 -6.46
N PHE A 300 2.65 0.36 -5.59
CA PHE A 300 4.10 0.53 -5.67
C PHE A 300 4.92 -0.31 -4.67
N GLY A 301 4.36 -1.38 -4.13
CA GLY A 301 5.11 -2.30 -3.29
C GLY A 301 4.30 -3.00 -2.22
N ASP A 302 4.70 -4.22 -1.93
CA ASP A 302 3.99 -5.10 -1.01
C ASP A 302 4.09 -4.64 0.44
N THR A 303 2.99 -4.84 1.16
CA THR A 303 2.93 -4.67 2.60
C THR A 303 3.03 -6.01 3.30
N GLN A 304 3.97 -6.14 4.23
CA GLN A 304 4.18 -7.35 5.02
C GLN A 304 4.09 -7.03 6.52
N ILE A 305 3.08 -7.56 7.17
CA ILE A 305 2.92 -7.47 8.63
C ILE A 305 3.40 -8.79 9.24
N ASN A 306 4.67 -8.79 9.62
CA ASN A 306 5.36 -9.97 10.18
C ASN A 306 5.20 -10.07 11.70
N GLY A 307 4.85 -8.99 12.38
CA GLY A 307 4.68 -8.92 13.84
C GLY A 307 4.26 -7.52 14.31
N GLY A 308 4.17 -7.36 15.63
CA GLY A 308 3.84 -6.10 16.29
C GLY A 308 2.37 -5.95 16.66
N THR A 309 2.02 -4.76 17.16
CA THR A 309 0.66 -4.41 17.63
C THR A 309 0.11 -3.24 16.82
N ILE A 310 -1.12 -3.39 16.33
CA ILE A 310 -1.86 -2.39 15.56
C ILE A 310 -3.14 -2.05 16.31
N LYS A 311 -3.30 -0.78 16.76
CA LYS A 311 -4.37 -0.49 17.71
C LYS A 311 -4.95 0.92 17.70
N GLY A 312 -6.16 1.03 18.25
CA GLY A 312 -6.80 2.27 18.68
C GLY A 312 -7.59 2.99 17.61
N GLY A 313 -7.63 2.51 16.37
CA GLY A 313 -8.35 3.15 15.28
C GLY A 313 -9.78 2.66 15.09
N LYS A 314 -10.47 3.29 14.16
CA LYS A 314 -11.68 2.74 13.58
C LYS A 314 -11.34 1.44 12.85
N ASP A 315 -10.36 1.50 11.95
CA ASP A 315 -9.81 0.35 11.25
C ASP A 315 -8.32 0.17 11.59
N GLY A 316 -7.89 -1.07 11.81
CA GLY A 316 -6.49 -1.40 12.05
C GLY A 316 -5.66 -1.26 10.77
N ILE A 317 -6.02 -2.02 9.73
CA ILE A 317 -5.41 -1.93 8.40
C ILE A 317 -6.53 -1.75 7.39
N ARG A 318 -6.45 -0.72 6.57
CA ARG A 318 -7.33 -0.52 5.42
C ARG A 318 -6.59 -0.82 4.14
N LEU A 319 -7.17 -1.68 3.30
CA LEU A 319 -6.72 -1.98 1.96
C LEU A 319 -7.68 -1.28 1.00
N ALA A 320 -7.21 -0.18 0.40
CA ALA A 320 -8.00 0.56 -0.58
C ALA A 320 -7.62 0.11 -2.00
N ASP A 321 -7.23 0.98 -2.87
CA ASP A 321 -6.81 0.66 -4.23
C ASP A 321 -5.34 0.20 -4.25
N LEU A 322 -5.11 -1.11 -4.33
CA LEU A 322 -3.77 -1.71 -4.28
C LEU A 322 -3.16 -1.99 -5.66
N GLY A 323 -3.97 -1.94 -6.74
CA GLY A 323 -3.47 -2.38 -8.05
C GLY A 323 -2.93 -3.82 -7.98
N SER A 324 -1.66 -4.00 -8.33
CA SER A 324 -0.95 -5.30 -8.27
C SER A 324 -0.25 -5.58 -6.94
N SER A 325 -0.27 -4.66 -5.98
CA SER A 325 0.42 -4.83 -4.69
C SER A 325 -0.37 -5.73 -3.74
N GLU A 326 0.35 -6.49 -2.91
CA GLU A 326 -0.25 -7.41 -1.95
C GLU A 326 -0.05 -6.95 -0.50
N VAL A 327 -1.04 -7.23 0.34
CA VAL A 327 -0.90 -7.13 1.79
C VAL A 327 -0.84 -8.53 2.38
N THR A 328 0.27 -8.85 3.02
CA THR A 328 0.50 -10.15 3.66
C THR A 328 0.53 -10.01 5.17
N LEU A 329 -0.34 -10.75 5.85
CA LEU A 329 -0.39 -10.88 7.31
C LEU A 329 0.25 -12.20 7.73
N LYS A 330 1.40 -12.12 8.42
CA LYS A 330 2.08 -13.31 8.96
C LYS A 330 1.88 -13.46 10.46
N ASN A 331 1.96 -12.35 11.18
CA ASN A 331 1.72 -12.31 12.62
C ASN A 331 1.46 -10.85 13.02
N ALA A 332 0.44 -10.59 13.82
CA ALA A 332 0.17 -9.28 14.43
C ALA A 332 -0.81 -9.43 15.60
N ALA A 333 -0.77 -8.49 16.53
CA ALA A 333 -1.81 -8.29 17.51
C ALA A 333 -2.66 -7.09 17.10
N PHE A 334 -3.98 -7.24 17.16
CA PHE A 334 -4.93 -6.16 16.94
C PHE A 334 -5.63 -5.83 18.25
N GLU A 335 -5.62 -4.56 18.65
CA GLU A 335 -6.18 -4.14 19.92
C GLU A 335 -7.03 -2.87 19.77
N ASN A 336 -8.25 -2.88 20.32
CA ASN A 336 -9.10 -1.69 20.42
C ASN A 336 -9.38 -0.97 19.09
N ASN A 337 -9.42 -1.69 17.96
CA ASN A 337 -9.92 -1.15 16.70
C ASN A 337 -11.45 -1.29 16.72
N THR A 338 -12.17 -0.18 16.55
CA THR A 338 -13.59 -0.10 16.90
C THR A 338 -14.53 -0.66 15.85
N GLN A 339 -14.16 -0.60 14.56
CA GLN A 339 -14.97 -1.10 13.46
C GLN A 339 -14.41 -2.41 12.92
N SER A 340 -13.14 -2.45 12.53
CA SER A 340 -12.51 -3.67 12.03
C SER A 340 -11.00 -3.70 12.31
N ASN A 341 -10.43 -4.89 12.36
CA ASN A 341 -8.98 -5.04 12.35
C ASN A 341 -8.41 -4.90 10.94
N ILE A 342 -9.18 -5.37 9.95
CA ILE A 342 -8.83 -5.33 8.54
C ILE A 342 -10.06 -4.88 7.76
N HIS A 343 -9.94 -3.79 7.02
CA HIS A 343 -10.96 -3.23 6.16
C HIS A 343 -10.54 -3.41 4.70
N LEU A 344 -11.26 -4.21 3.97
CA LEU A 344 -11.04 -4.49 2.56
C LEU A 344 -11.90 -3.56 1.70
N GLY A 345 -11.28 -2.75 0.87
CA GLY A 345 -11.97 -2.01 -0.18
C GLY A 345 -12.60 -2.94 -1.22
N GLU A 346 -13.34 -2.37 -2.15
CA GLU A 346 -14.01 -3.11 -3.22
C GLU A 346 -13.00 -3.99 -3.99
N GLY A 347 -13.31 -5.28 -4.15
CA GLY A 347 -12.46 -6.25 -4.82
C GLY A 347 -11.17 -6.64 -4.10
N GLN A 348 -10.78 -5.95 -3.02
CA GLN A 348 -9.50 -6.20 -2.36
C GLN A 348 -9.51 -7.47 -1.50
N THR A 349 -8.37 -8.15 -1.47
CA THR A 349 -8.14 -9.36 -0.68
C THR A 349 -6.87 -9.20 0.17
N ILE A 350 -6.72 -10.04 1.20
CA ILE A 350 -5.53 -10.08 2.03
C ILE A 350 -4.89 -11.47 2.04
N ASN A 351 -3.59 -11.53 1.93
CA ASN A 351 -2.84 -12.78 2.03
C ASN A 351 -2.53 -13.08 3.50
N ILE A 352 -3.13 -14.13 4.07
CA ILE A 352 -2.91 -14.54 5.46
C ILE A 352 -2.08 -15.82 5.50
N LYS A 353 -0.90 -15.73 6.12
CA LYS A 353 0.01 -16.87 6.23
C LYS A 353 -0.27 -17.72 7.47
N LYS A 354 0.06 -19.01 7.41
CA LYS A 354 -0.14 -20.00 8.50
C LYS A 354 0.47 -19.62 9.86
N THR A 355 1.40 -18.69 9.88
CA THR A 355 2.01 -18.18 11.11
C THR A 355 1.11 -17.22 11.89
N PHE A 356 0.06 -16.66 11.24
CA PHE A 356 -0.95 -15.88 11.94
C PHE A 356 -1.95 -16.81 12.63
N THR A 357 -1.90 -16.85 13.94
CA THR A 357 -2.77 -17.72 14.77
C THR A 357 -3.76 -16.91 15.64
N GLY A 358 -3.86 -15.62 15.38
CA GLY A 358 -4.68 -14.69 16.15
C GLY A 358 -6.14 -14.63 15.70
N THR A 359 -6.84 -13.67 16.27
CA THR A 359 -8.19 -13.27 15.85
C THR A 359 -8.11 -11.96 15.09
N ALA A 360 -8.82 -11.85 13.97
CA ALA A 360 -8.99 -10.59 13.27
C ALA A 360 -10.46 -10.40 12.83
N THR A 361 -10.97 -9.20 13.00
CA THR A 361 -12.26 -8.79 12.46
C THR A 361 -12.06 -8.22 11.07
N ILE A 362 -12.92 -8.61 10.13
CA ILE A 362 -12.86 -8.24 8.72
C ILE A 362 -14.12 -7.47 8.35
N LEU A 363 -13.94 -6.31 7.73
CA LEU A 363 -14.99 -5.56 7.05
C LEU A 363 -14.66 -5.47 5.56
N THR A 364 -15.64 -5.50 4.69
CA THR A 364 -15.47 -5.24 3.25
C THR A 364 -16.50 -4.24 2.75
N ASP A 365 -16.10 -3.39 1.79
CA ASP A 365 -16.96 -2.37 1.20
C ASP A 365 -18.01 -2.99 0.21
N ASP A 366 -17.73 -4.17 -0.31
CA ASP A 366 -18.54 -4.90 -1.30
C ASP A 366 -19.05 -6.26 -0.76
N PRO A 367 -19.79 -6.30 0.37
CA PRO A 367 -20.20 -7.55 0.97
C PRO A 367 -21.22 -8.29 0.08
N SER A 368 -20.86 -9.49 -0.33
CA SER A 368 -21.72 -10.41 -1.06
C SER A 368 -21.41 -11.85 -0.68
N LEU A 369 -22.36 -12.75 -0.90
CA LEU A 369 -22.11 -14.18 -0.69
C LEU A 369 -21.02 -14.66 -1.67
N GLY A 370 -20.02 -15.38 -1.14
CA GLY A 370 -18.88 -15.85 -1.94
C GLY A 370 -17.78 -14.83 -2.19
N ARG A 371 -17.93 -13.59 -1.72
CA ARG A 371 -16.88 -12.58 -1.80
C ARG A 371 -15.59 -13.10 -1.17
N HIS A 372 -14.53 -13.23 -1.94
CA HIS A 372 -13.24 -13.70 -1.45
C HIS A 372 -12.61 -12.69 -0.49
N ILE A 373 -12.14 -13.17 0.64
CA ILE A 373 -11.45 -12.40 1.66
C ILE A 373 -9.94 -12.62 1.57
N THR A 374 -9.53 -13.87 1.29
CA THR A 374 -8.10 -14.20 1.12
C THR A 374 -7.84 -14.77 -0.25
N LEU A 375 -6.63 -14.52 -0.78
CA LEU A 375 -6.17 -15.16 -2.02
C LEU A 375 -5.81 -16.63 -1.77
N GLU A 376 -4.92 -16.89 -0.82
CA GLU A 376 -4.40 -18.24 -0.59
C GLU A 376 -3.99 -18.47 0.86
N ASN A 377 -4.18 -19.71 1.35
CA ASN A 377 -3.54 -20.23 2.56
C ASN A 377 -2.84 -21.54 2.26
N GLU A 378 -1.59 -21.64 2.67
CA GLU A 378 -0.69 -22.73 2.30
C GLU A 378 -0.95 -24.07 3.02
N ASP A 379 -1.73 -24.10 4.12
CA ASP A 379 -1.90 -25.30 4.94
C ASP A 379 -3.16 -25.29 5.79
N LEU A 380 -4.01 -26.28 5.59
CA LEU A 380 -5.27 -26.46 6.31
C LEU A 380 -5.10 -26.94 7.76
N SER A 381 -3.95 -27.51 8.11
CA SER A 381 -3.75 -28.10 9.43
C SER A 381 -3.82 -27.10 10.58
N TYR A 382 -3.80 -25.79 10.27
CA TYR A 382 -3.82 -24.74 11.27
C TYR A 382 -5.18 -24.01 11.45
N GLN A 383 -6.21 -24.39 10.72
CA GLN A 383 -7.55 -23.76 10.75
C GLN A 383 -8.11 -23.52 12.15
N ASN A 384 -7.90 -24.45 13.06
CA ASN A 384 -8.39 -24.34 14.43
C ASN A 384 -7.75 -23.20 15.25
N LYS A 385 -6.69 -22.58 14.75
CA LYS A 385 -5.97 -21.48 15.41
C LYS A 385 -6.29 -20.11 14.83
N LEU A 386 -6.80 -20.08 13.59
CA LEU A 386 -7.17 -18.84 12.92
C LEU A 386 -8.65 -18.55 13.16
N LYS A 387 -8.93 -17.39 13.74
CA LYS A 387 -10.30 -16.90 13.92
C LYS A 387 -10.50 -15.59 13.18
N LEU A 388 -11.16 -15.65 12.03
CA LEU A 388 -11.63 -14.48 11.30
C LEU A 388 -13.11 -14.26 11.60
N ILE A 389 -13.50 -13.02 11.85
CA ILE A 389 -14.85 -12.63 12.22
C ILE A 389 -15.30 -11.55 11.23
N SER A 390 -16.40 -11.78 10.54
CA SER A 390 -17.01 -10.76 9.66
C SER A 390 -17.64 -9.65 10.50
N MET A 391 -17.38 -8.42 10.09
CA MET A 391 -18.06 -7.22 10.61
C MET A 391 -19.20 -6.77 9.68
N ASN A 392 -19.36 -7.39 8.51
CA ASN A 392 -20.50 -7.15 7.63
C ASN A 392 -21.74 -7.84 8.19
N PRO A 393 -22.84 -7.09 8.44
CA PRO A 393 -24.07 -7.67 8.99
C PRO A 393 -24.63 -8.78 8.11
N GLY A 394 -25.01 -9.89 8.71
CA GLY A 394 -25.61 -11.04 8.01
C GLY A 394 -24.60 -12.01 7.39
N TYR A 395 -23.30 -11.73 7.49
CA TYR A 395 -22.26 -12.60 6.93
C TYR A 395 -21.34 -13.15 8.01
N ILE A 396 -20.87 -14.39 7.81
CA ILE A 396 -19.74 -14.99 8.53
C ILE A 396 -18.57 -15.20 7.57
N ILE A 397 -17.37 -15.48 8.10
CA ILE A 397 -16.23 -15.89 7.29
C ILE A 397 -16.22 -17.42 7.20
N GLY A 398 -16.55 -17.94 6.03
CA GLY A 398 -16.41 -19.33 5.67
C GLY A 398 -15.03 -19.65 5.11
N TYR A 399 -14.76 -20.94 4.89
CA TYR A 399 -13.57 -21.38 4.17
C TYR A 399 -13.90 -22.49 3.19
N LYS A 400 -13.10 -22.59 2.15
CA LYS A 400 -13.20 -23.60 1.12
C LYS A 400 -11.81 -24.01 0.65
N ARG A 401 -11.65 -25.27 0.26
CA ARG A 401 -10.48 -25.76 -0.44
C ARG A 401 -10.78 -25.88 -1.92
N GLY A 402 -10.01 -25.18 -2.75
CA GLY A 402 -10.10 -25.31 -4.19
C GLY A 402 -9.57 -26.65 -4.71
N ASP A 403 -9.83 -26.95 -5.97
CA ASP A 403 -9.37 -28.17 -6.65
C ASP A 403 -7.82 -28.23 -6.74
N ASP A 404 -7.18 -27.05 -6.70
CA ASP A 404 -5.72 -26.85 -6.62
C ASP A 404 -5.13 -27.17 -5.25
N GLY A 405 -5.97 -27.46 -4.26
CA GLY A 405 -5.58 -27.73 -2.88
C GLY A 405 -5.38 -26.48 -2.03
N VAL A 406 -5.59 -25.30 -2.59
CA VAL A 406 -5.49 -24.01 -1.89
C VAL A 406 -6.74 -23.75 -1.06
N GLU A 407 -6.58 -23.10 0.08
CA GLU A 407 -7.66 -22.76 0.99
C GLU A 407 -7.99 -21.27 0.91
N TYR A 408 -9.25 -20.97 0.68
CA TYR A 408 -9.77 -19.60 0.58
C TYR A 408 -10.68 -19.28 1.75
N ARG A 409 -10.73 -18.01 2.14
CA ARG A 409 -11.72 -17.44 3.04
C ARG A 409 -12.65 -16.56 2.23
N TYR A 410 -13.96 -16.66 2.53
CA TYR A 410 -14.99 -15.91 1.82
C TYR A 410 -16.13 -15.50 2.76
N LEU A 411 -16.97 -14.56 2.35
CA LEU A 411 -18.20 -14.23 3.05
C LEU A 411 -19.26 -15.31 2.76
N ALA A 412 -19.88 -15.82 3.82
CA ALA A 412 -20.93 -16.81 3.78
C ALA A 412 -22.13 -16.37 4.64
N ASP A 413 -23.27 -17.06 4.50
CA ASP A 413 -24.39 -16.89 5.42
C ASP A 413 -24.11 -17.52 6.79
N ALA A 414 -25.04 -17.44 7.72
CA ALA A 414 -24.90 -17.96 9.09
C ALA A 414 -24.65 -19.50 9.15
N ASN A 415 -24.95 -20.24 8.08
CA ASN A 415 -24.77 -21.68 7.97
C ASN A 415 -23.49 -22.08 7.20
N GLY A 416 -22.76 -21.11 6.67
CA GLY A 416 -21.50 -21.34 5.94
C GLY A 416 -21.68 -21.67 4.45
N ASN A 417 -22.78 -21.33 3.86
CA ASN A 417 -23.18 -21.74 2.51
C ASN A 417 -23.22 -20.59 1.48
N ILE A 418 -23.28 -20.87 0.16
CA ILE A 418 -23.22 -19.87 -0.94
C ILE A 418 -24.04 -20.25 -2.16
N VAL A 419 -25.19 -19.64 -2.48
CA VAL A 419 -25.88 -19.70 -3.80
C VAL A 419 -26.85 -18.56 -4.08
N ASN A 420 -26.99 -18.17 -5.34
CA ASN A 420 -28.11 -17.38 -5.86
C ASN A 420 -28.79 -18.07 -7.06
N ALA A 421 -30.12 -18.16 -7.07
CA ALA A 421 -30.92 -18.54 -8.22
C ALA A 421 -31.97 -17.45 -8.49
N VAL A 422 -32.06 -16.94 -9.72
CA VAL A 422 -32.99 -15.89 -10.14
C VAL A 422 -33.89 -16.44 -11.25
N ASN A 423 -35.20 -16.14 -11.21
CA ASN A 423 -36.19 -16.54 -12.21
C ASN A 423 -36.35 -18.05 -12.43
N ALA A 424 -35.97 -18.88 -11.47
CA ALA A 424 -36.17 -20.31 -11.52
C ALA A 424 -36.61 -20.83 -10.16
N LYS A 425 -37.42 -21.88 -10.15
CA LYS A 425 -37.64 -22.67 -8.94
C LYS A 425 -36.45 -23.61 -8.79
N ALA A 426 -35.70 -23.45 -7.72
CA ALA A 426 -34.57 -24.32 -7.42
C ALA A 426 -34.86 -25.16 -6.18
N THR A 427 -34.45 -26.43 -6.20
CA THR A 427 -34.54 -27.36 -5.07
C THR A 427 -33.20 -28.05 -4.85
N ALA A 428 -32.89 -28.38 -3.59
CA ALA A 428 -31.71 -29.18 -3.25
C ALA A 428 -31.98 -30.04 -2.01
N ASP A 429 -31.30 -31.18 -1.90
CA ASP A 429 -31.32 -31.99 -0.68
C ASP A 429 -30.25 -31.45 0.29
N LEU A 430 -30.71 -30.72 1.30
CA LEU A 430 -29.87 -30.12 2.34
C LEU A 430 -29.77 -31.00 3.61
N GLY A 431 -30.02 -32.31 3.48
CA GLY A 431 -29.96 -33.27 4.57
C GLY A 431 -31.29 -33.56 5.27
N ALA A 432 -32.38 -32.91 4.86
CA ALA A 432 -33.74 -33.14 5.34
C ALA A 432 -34.70 -33.53 4.22
N GLY A 433 -34.18 -33.97 3.08
CA GLY A 433 -34.90 -34.17 1.82
C GLY A 433 -34.87 -32.93 0.93
N GLU A 434 -35.48 -33.07 -0.26
CA GLU A 434 -35.53 -31.96 -1.23
C GLU A 434 -36.28 -30.76 -0.67
N GLN A 435 -35.60 -29.63 -0.61
CA GLN A 435 -36.13 -28.36 -0.11
C GLN A 435 -36.12 -27.32 -1.23
N GLU A 436 -37.14 -26.50 -1.27
CA GLU A 436 -37.20 -25.37 -2.18
C GLU A 436 -36.19 -24.31 -1.74
N LEU A 437 -35.33 -23.86 -2.67
CA LEU A 437 -34.34 -22.84 -2.48
C LEU A 437 -34.96 -21.48 -2.81
N ASP A 438 -34.90 -20.60 -1.87
CA ASP A 438 -35.19 -19.20 -2.12
C ASP A 438 -33.85 -18.45 -2.50
N THR A 439 -33.94 -17.24 -3.02
CA THR A 439 -32.78 -16.44 -3.49
C THR A 439 -31.72 -16.15 -2.42
N ALA A 440 -32.03 -16.43 -1.17
CA ALA A 440 -31.11 -16.31 -0.03
C ALA A 440 -30.68 -17.67 0.51
N THR A 441 -31.17 -18.78 -0.04
CA THR A 441 -30.77 -20.11 0.42
C THR A 441 -29.43 -20.50 -0.18
N VAL A 442 -28.63 -21.12 0.62
CA VAL A 442 -27.26 -21.42 0.28
C VAL A 442 -27.05 -22.93 0.36
N VAL A 443 -26.37 -23.49 -0.62
CA VAL A 443 -26.25 -24.92 -0.87
C VAL A 443 -24.80 -25.33 -0.72
N PRO A 444 -24.48 -26.37 0.07
CA PRO A 444 -23.13 -26.90 0.16
C PRO A 444 -22.58 -27.32 -1.20
N GLU A 445 -21.28 -27.11 -1.40
CA GLU A 445 -20.58 -27.59 -2.60
C GLU A 445 -20.85 -29.07 -2.88
N ASN A 446 -20.92 -29.46 -4.16
CA ASN A 446 -21.22 -30.80 -4.63
C ASN A 446 -22.66 -31.31 -4.33
N THR A 447 -23.51 -30.48 -3.72
CA THR A 447 -24.94 -30.79 -3.62
C THR A 447 -25.57 -30.73 -4.98
N THR A 448 -26.48 -31.65 -5.27
CA THR A 448 -27.28 -31.61 -6.51
C THR A 448 -28.35 -30.54 -6.36
N VAL A 449 -28.31 -29.55 -7.24
CA VAL A 449 -29.34 -28.51 -7.37
C VAL A 449 -30.21 -28.87 -8.59
N THR A 450 -31.52 -28.86 -8.41
CA THR A 450 -32.49 -29.00 -9.47
C THR A 450 -33.14 -27.65 -9.70
N VAL A 451 -33.10 -27.16 -10.93
CA VAL A 451 -33.75 -25.91 -11.32
C VAL A 451 -34.90 -26.21 -12.29
N THR A 452 -36.03 -25.53 -12.10
CA THR A 452 -37.20 -25.65 -12.97
C THR A 452 -37.57 -24.24 -13.45
N ALA A 453 -37.68 -24.10 -14.76
CA ALA A 453 -38.01 -22.82 -15.38
C ALA A 453 -39.45 -22.42 -15.02
N ASN A 454 -39.60 -21.22 -14.46
CA ASN A 454 -40.89 -20.64 -14.13
C ASN A 454 -41.27 -19.63 -15.22
N LEU A 455 -42.40 -19.82 -15.85
CA LEU A 455 -42.94 -18.84 -16.77
C LEU A 455 -43.31 -17.56 -15.99
N PRO A 456 -42.77 -16.40 -16.35
CA PRO A 456 -43.10 -15.13 -15.66
C PRO A 456 -44.60 -14.83 -15.76
N GLU A 457 -45.15 -14.22 -14.71
CA GLU A 457 -46.58 -13.81 -14.69
C GLU A 457 -46.81 -12.78 -15.81
N GLY A 458 -47.78 -13.05 -16.68
CA GLY A 458 -48.08 -12.23 -17.86
C GLY A 458 -47.35 -12.65 -19.14
N ALA A 459 -46.45 -13.63 -19.09
CA ALA A 459 -45.72 -14.16 -20.25
C ALA A 459 -46.43 -15.35 -20.91
N GLU A 460 -47.79 -15.36 -20.91
CA GLU A 460 -48.57 -16.44 -21.52
C GLU A 460 -48.20 -16.59 -23.00
N GLY A 461 -47.77 -17.81 -23.37
CA GLY A 461 -47.35 -18.11 -24.74
C GLY A 461 -45.88 -17.88 -25.05
N ALA A 462 -45.05 -17.53 -24.05
CA ALA A 462 -43.60 -17.50 -24.22
C ALA A 462 -43.02 -18.92 -24.30
N GLU A 463 -42.07 -19.12 -25.19
CA GLU A 463 -41.36 -20.38 -25.40
C GLU A 463 -40.06 -20.37 -24.58
N PHE A 464 -39.78 -21.44 -23.84
CA PHE A 464 -38.54 -21.58 -23.11
C PHE A 464 -37.36 -21.84 -24.06
N LEU A 465 -36.32 -21.05 -23.98
CA LEU A 465 -35.15 -21.12 -24.84
C LEU A 465 -33.97 -21.88 -24.24
N GLY A 466 -33.95 -22.07 -22.91
CA GLY A 466 -32.82 -22.66 -22.20
C GLY A 466 -32.43 -21.87 -20.95
N TRP A 467 -31.24 -22.11 -20.45
CA TRP A 467 -30.72 -21.55 -19.21
C TRP A 467 -29.53 -20.63 -19.44
N SER A 468 -29.48 -19.56 -18.71
CA SER A 468 -28.22 -18.84 -18.41
C SER A 468 -27.80 -19.23 -17.00
N ALA A 469 -26.68 -19.91 -16.86
CA ALA A 469 -26.13 -20.27 -15.55
C ALA A 469 -24.68 -19.85 -15.50
N VAL A 470 -24.41 -18.76 -14.77
CA VAL A 470 -23.09 -18.10 -14.73
C VAL A 470 -22.54 -18.18 -13.33
N ARG A 471 -21.30 -18.61 -13.22
CA ARG A 471 -20.51 -18.64 -11.98
C ARG A 471 -19.88 -17.27 -11.72
N ASP A 472 -19.55 -16.94 -10.47
CA ASP A 472 -18.86 -15.70 -10.11
C ASP A 472 -17.47 -15.56 -10.78
N ASP A 473 -16.85 -16.69 -11.18
CA ASP A 473 -15.59 -16.69 -11.94
C ASP A 473 -15.80 -16.48 -13.46
N GLY A 474 -17.01 -16.12 -13.88
CA GLY A 474 -17.36 -15.85 -15.28
C GLY A 474 -17.54 -17.09 -16.15
N LYS A 475 -17.35 -18.30 -15.62
CA LYS A 475 -17.60 -19.54 -16.36
C LYS A 475 -19.09 -19.89 -16.39
N GLU A 476 -19.53 -20.46 -17.50
CA GLU A 476 -20.91 -20.94 -17.64
C GLU A 476 -21.03 -22.39 -17.18
N LEU A 477 -22.20 -22.71 -16.60
CA LEU A 477 -22.65 -24.09 -16.41
C LEU A 477 -23.62 -24.45 -17.54
N ASP A 478 -23.35 -25.53 -18.22
CA ASP A 478 -24.30 -26.07 -19.20
C ASP A 478 -25.43 -26.80 -18.49
N LEU A 479 -26.61 -26.23 -18.48
CA LEU A 479 -27.82 -26.81 -17.90
C LEU A 479 -28.73 -27.46 -18.94
N GLY A 480 -28.36 -27.50 -20.23
CA GLY A 480 -29.20 -28.03 -21.31
C GLY A 480 -30.41 -27.15 -21.64
N ASP A 481 -31.32 -27.72 -22.42
CA ASP A 481 -32.48 -27.01 -22.95
C ASP A 481 -33.82 -27.51 -22.36
N ASP A 482 -33.76 -28.42 -21.38
CA ASP A 482 -34.94 -28.91 -20.69
C ASP A 482 -35.42 -27.89 -19.64
N GLN A 483 -36.72 -27.70 -19.50
CA GLN A 483 -37.33 -26.81 -18.50
C GLN A 483 -36.97 -27.20 -17.05
N THR A 484 -36.47 -28.39 -16.82
CA THR A 484 -35.92 -28.85 -15.55
C THR A 484 -34.52 -29.38 -15.79
N ALA A 485 -33.55 -28.78 -15.11
CA ALA A 485 -32.14 -29.15 -15.23
C ALA A 485 -31.52 -29.43 -13.85
N GLN A 486 -30.44 -30.21 -13.84
CA GLN A 486 -29.70 -30.50 -12.61
C GLN A 486 -28.21 -30.19 -12.80
N PHE A 487 -27.61 -29.64 -11.77
CA PHE A 487 -26.15 -29.45 -11.72
C PHE A 487 -25.61 -29.74 -10.34
N LYS A 488 -24.29 -30.02 -10.27
CA LYS A 488 -23.57 -30.05 -9.00
C LYS A 488 -23.15 -28.63 -8.65
N MET A 489 -23.51 -28.19 -7.43
CA MET A 489 -23.14 -26.88 -6.95
C MET A 489 -21.63 -26.75 -6.95
N PRO A 490 -21.04 -25.81 -7.72
CA PRO A 490 -19.63 -25.51 -7.64
C PRO A 490 -19.32 -24.77 -6.34
N GLY A 491 -18.08 -24.68 -5.98
CA GLY A 491 -17.71 -23.95 -4.80
C GLY A 491 -17.61 -22.44 -4.97
N CYS A 492 -18.53 -21.88 -5.72
CA CYS A 492 -18.69 -20.44 -5.95
C CYS A 492 -20.17 -20.16 -6.21
N ASN A 493 -20.57 -18.89 -6.17
CA ASN A 493 -21.93 -18.50 -6.50
C ASN A 493 -22.25 -18.85 -7.96
N VAL A 494 -23.51 -19.23 -8.19
CA VAL A 494 -24.07 -19.46 -9.51
C VAL A 494 -25.34 -18.63 -9.64
N THR A 495 -25.42 -17.77 -10.64
CA THR A 495 -26.65 -17.09 -11.03
C THR A 495 -27.31 -17.90 -12.12
N VAL A 496 -28.52 -18.36 -11.87
CA VAL A 496 -29.28 -19.17 -12.83
C VAL A 496 -30.55 -18.43 -13.26
N GLU A 497 -30.71 -18.27 -14.58
CA GLU A 497 -31.88 -17.63 -15.19
C GLU A 497 -32.49 -18.54 -16.25
N ALA A 498 -33.84 -18.68 -16.22
CA ALA A 498 -34.60 -19.31 -17.29
C ALA A 498 -34.88 -18.28 -18.38
N LEU A 499 -34.56 -18.60 -19.62
CA LEU A 499 -34.69 -17.73 -20.79
C LEU A 499 -35.91 -18.07 -21.61
N TYR A 500 -36.69 -17.08 -22.03
CA TYR A 500 -37.91 -17.23 -22.78
C TYR A 500 -37.93 -16.31 -24.01
N GLN A 501 -38.66 -16.74 -25.06
CA GLN A 501 -38.88 -15.94 -26.26
C GLN A 501 -40.38 -15.85 -26.54
N GLY A 502 -40.85 -14.69 -26.99
CA GLY A 502 -42.26 -14.46 -27.35
C GLY A 502 -43.17 -14.31 -26.12
N GLY A 503 -44.47 -14.18 -26.36
CA GLY A 503 -45.47 -13.93 -25.30
C GLY A 503 -45.82 -12.44 -25.21
N ASN A 504 -46.98 -12.17 -24.58
CA ASN A 504 -47.48 -10.80 -24.38
C ASN A 504 -46.84 -10.21 -23.11
N VAL A 505 -45.56 -9.96 -23.16
CA VAL A 505 -44.86 -9.31 -22.04
C VAL A 505 -44.68 -7.84 -22.37
N ASP A 506 -45.49 -7.00 -21.72
CA ASP A 506 -45.20 -5.56 -21.72
C ASP A 506 -43.86 -5.32 -21.03
N PRO A 507 -42.88 -4.77 -21.72
CA PRO A 507 -41.63 -4.44 -21.06
C PRO A 507 -41.88 -3.31 -20.08
N VAL A 508 -41.72 -3.54 -18.80
CA VAL A 508 -41.61 -2.47 -17.81
C VAL A 508 -40.30 -1.77 -18.07
N ASN A 509 -40.39 -0.74 -18.90
CA ASN A 509 -39.27 0.09 -19.31
C ASN A 509 -39.21 1.35 -18.45
N PRO A 510 -38.18 1.57 -17.61
CA PRO A 510 -37.86 2.90 -17.16
C PRO A 510 -36.81 3.52 -18.09
N GLY A 511 -37.26 4.05 -19.24
CA GLY A 511 -36.41 4.87 -20.12
C GLY A 511 -36.31 4.39 -21.56
N GLY A 512 -37.10 4.97 -22.43
CA GLY A 512 -37.38 4.58 -23.78
C GLY A 512 -36.21 4.40 -24.73
N GLY A 513 -36.36 3.41 -25.59
CA GLY A 513 -35.52 3.17 -26.75
C GLY A 513 -35.92 1.82 -27.39
N SER A 514 -36.71 1.89 -28.45
CA SER A 514 -37.19 0.79 -29.26
C SER A 514 -36.07 -0.08 -29.83
N SER A 515 -36.04 -1.36 -29.56
CA SER A 515 -35.88 -2.42 -30.57
C SER A 515 -36.14 -3.80 -29.97
N SER A 516 -36.92 -4.52 -30.70
CA SER A 516 -37.48 -5.86 -30.57
C SER A 516 -36.54 -6.93 -30.02
N ASP A 517 -37.13 -7.75 -29.17
CA ASP A 517 -37.12 -9.20 -29.19
C ASP A 517 -36.14 -9.98 -28.34
N VAL A 518 -35.92 -9.63 -27.09
CA VAL A 518 -35.75 -10.66 -26.04
C VAL A 518 -36.18 -10.07 -24.70
N VAL A 519 -37.24 -10.56 -24.12
CA VAL A 519 -37.67 -10.18 -22.79
C VAL A 519 -37.07 -11.17 -21.80
N ALA A 520 -35.97 -10.75 -21.14
CA ALA A 520 -35.62 -11.37 -19.87
C ALA A 520 -36.68 -10.97 -18.85
N GLY A 521 -37.56 -11.92 -18.51
CA GLY A 521 -38.61 -11.69 -17.51
C GLY A 521 -38.01 -11.49 -16.13
N ILE A 522 -37.81 -10.24 -15.74
CA ILE A 522 -37.39 -9.88 -14.39
C ILE A 522 -38.65 -9.72 -13.56
N ALA A 523 -39.06 -10.78 -12.87
CA ALA A 523 -39.99 -10.65 -11.76
C ALA A 523 -39.21 -10.12 -10.55
N ALA A 524 -39.41 -8.85 -10.23
CA ALA A 524 -38.87 -8.24 -9.02
C ALA A 524 -39.47 -8.91 -7.79
N VAL A 525 -38.72 -9.74 -7.10
CA VAL A 525 -39.02 -10.12 -5.73
C VAL A 525 -38.32 -9.12 -4.80
N ALA A 526 -39.14 -8.52 -3.96
CA ALA A 526 -38.86 -7.35 -3.15
C ALA A 526 -37.65 -7.48 -2.23
N LEU A 527 -36.93 -6.37 -2.13
CA LEU A 527 -36.08 -5.85 -1.04
C LEU A 527 -34.58 -6.18 -1.00
N THR A 528 -34.06 -7.17 -1.73
CA THR A 528 -32.59 -7.34 -1.88
C THR A 528 -32.14 -7.37 -3.34
N GLY A 529 -33.00 -7.78 -4.25
CA GLY A 529 -32.70 -7.86 -5.69
C GLY A 529 -32.58 -6.52 -6.41
N ALA A 530 -33.24 -5.46 -5.95
CA ALA A 530 -33.19 -4.16 -6.61
C ALA A 530 -31.81 -3.47 -6.47
N ALA A 531 -31.10 -3.71 -5.38
CA ALA A 531 -29.75 -3.19 -5.18
C ALA A 531 -28.72 -3.94 -6.05
N VAL A 532 -28.82 -5.26 -6.13
CA VAL A 532 -27.95 -6.12 -6.96
C VAL A 532 -28.17 -5.83 -8.45
N TRP A 533 -29.43 -5.71 -8.87
CA TRP A 533 -29.77 -5.34 -10.25
C TRP A 533 -29.30 -3.90 -10.58
N GLY A 534 -29.49 -2.97 -9.66
CA GLY A 534 -28.99 -1.59 -9.81
C GLY A 534 -27.47 -1.54 -9.95
N ILE A 535 -26.73 -2.33 -9.18
CA ILE A 535 -25.26 -2.47 -9.28
C ILE A 535 -24.87 -3.13 -10.61
N TYR A 536 -25.56 -4.19 -11.02
CA TYR A 536 -25.32 -4.88 -12.29
C TYR A 536 -25.53 -3.93 -13.50
N GLU A 537 -26.69 -3.27 -13.59
CA GLU A 537 -26.99 -2.33 -14.68
C GLU A 537 -26.10 -1.09 -14.64
N THR A 538 -25.79 -0.59 -13.45
CA THR A 538 -24.87 0.56 -13.29
C THR A 538 -23.45 0.15 -13.62
N GLY A 539 -22.98 -0.99 -13.12
CA GLY A 539 -21.63 -1.50 -13.36
C GLY A 539 -21.39 -1.83 -14.83
N THR A 540 -22.27 -2.61 -15.45
CA THR A 540 -22.16 -2.93 -16.90
C THR A 540 -22.37 -1.69 -17.78
N GLY A 541 -23.23 -0.75 -17.37
CA GLY A 541 -23.46 0.51 -18.05
C GLY A 541 -22.23 1.43 -18.01
N ILE A 542 -21.60 1.56 -16.84
CA ILE A 542 -20.35 2.33 -16.68
C ILE A 542 -19.22 1.67 -17.47
N TYR A 543 -19.02 0.37 -17.33
CA TYR A 543 -18.02 -0.37 -18.09
C TYR A 543 -18.19 -0.14 -19.60
N ARG A 544 -19.42 -0.25 -20.10
CA ARG A 544 -19.75 -0.02 -21.52
C ARG A 544 -19.35 1.39 -21.99
N VAL A 545 -19.70 2.42 -21.22
CA VAL A 545 -19.36 3.82 -21.54
C VAL A 545 -17.86 4.04 -21.59
N LEU A 546 -17.13 3.43 -20.67
CA LEU A 546 -15.68 3.63 -20.55
C LEU A 546 -14.86 2.77 -21.54
N ASN A 547 -15.27 1.51 -21.74
CA ASN A 547 -14.45 0.51 -22.44
C ASN A 547 -15.02 0.06 -23.79
N MET A 548 -16.32 0.30 -24.04
CA MET A 548 -17.03 -0.15 -25.24
C MET A 548 -17.88 0.98 -25.84
N PRO A 549 -17.34 2.21 -26.05
CA PRO A 549 -18.13 3.29 -26.62
C PRO A 549 -18.58 2.90 -28.05
N ASP A 550 -19.87 3.10 -28.34
CA ASP A 550 -20.49 2.82 -29.64
C ASP A 550 -20.45 1.35 -30.09
N VAL A 551 -20.18 0.41 -29.20
CA VAL A 551 -20.23 -1.03 -29.48
C VAL A 551 -21.64 -1.54 -29.18
N PRO A 552 -22.35 -2.17 -30.14
CA PRO A 552 -23.65 -2.78 -29.87
C PRO A 552 -23.48 -3.99 -28.96
N MET A 553 -24.39 -4.15 -27.99
CA MET A 553 -24.42 -5.36 -27.15
C MET A 553 -25.05 -6.51 -27.95
N PRO A 554 -24.31 -7.60 -28.15
CA PRO A 554 -24.85 -8.78 -28.80
C PRO A 554 -25.89 -9.48 -27.89
N SER A 555 -26.90 -10.06 -28.48
CA SER A 555 -27.96 -10.79 -27.75
C SER A 555 -27.73 -12.31 -27.68
N ASN A 556 -26.79 -12.83 -28.45
CA ASN A 556 -26.50 -14.26 -28.50
C ASN A 556 -24.99 -14.53 -28.77
N ARG A 557 -24.60 -15.80 -28.66
CA ARG A 557 -23.21 -16.25 -28.82
C ARG A 557 -22.69 -15.98 -30.25
N ALA A 558 -23.51 -16.15 -31.28
CA ALA A 558 -23.11 -15.80 -32.65
C ALA A 558 -22.73 -14.32 -32.77
N GLY A 559 -23.60 -13.45 -32.26
CA GLY A 559 -23.34 -12.02 -32.28
C GLY A 559 -22.11 -11.63 -31.47
N LEU A 560 -21.86 -12.26 -30.32
CA LEU A 560 -20.65 -12.00 -29.52
C LEU A 560 -19.38 -12.48 -30.23
N ALA A 561 -19.37 -13.68 -30.77
CA ALA A 561 -18.24 -14.22 -31.50
C ALA A 561 -17.88 -13.37 -32.72
N THR A 562 -18.87 -13.01 -33.52
CA THR A 562 -18.71 -12.15 -34.69
C THR A 562 -18.18 -10.76 -34.29
N LEU A 563 -18.74 -10.16 -33.24
CA LEU A 563 -18.32 -8.84 -32.75
C LEU A 563 -16.83 -8.81 -32.36
N ILE A 564 -16.38 -9.75 -31.53
CA ILE A 564 -15.00 -9.80 -31.05
C ILE A 564 -14.04 -10.11 -32.22
N TRP A 565 -14.39 -11.09 -33.03
CA TRP A 565 -13.59 -11.52 -34.18
C TRP A 565 -13.42 -10.39 -35.22
N GLU A 566 -14.49 -9.65 -35.53
CA GLU A 566 -14.43 -8.47 -36.41
C GLU A 566 -13.58 -7.34 -35.79
N LYS A 567 -13.68 -7.10 -34.49
CA LYS A 567 -12.85 -6.13 -33.79
C LYS A 567 -11.36 -6.51 -33.77
N ALA A 568 -11.06 -7.80 -33.80
CA ALA A 568 -9.71 -8.33 -33.97
C ALA A 568 -9.20 -8.24 -35.42
N GLY A 569 -10.02 -7.80 -36.37
CA GLY A 569 -9.64 -7.68 -37.78
C GLY A 569 -9.86 -8.95 -38.61
N CYS A 570 -10.78 -9.81 -38.19
CA CYS A 570 -11.14 -11.07 -38.83
C CYS A 570 -9.93 -12.01 -39.06
N PRO A 571 -9.14 -12.34 -38.04
CA PRO A 571 -7.99 -13.24 -38.18
C PRO A 571 -8.45 -14.63 -38.61
N GLU A 572 -7.72 -15.28 -39.51
CA GLU A 572 -8.02 -16.65 -39.92
C GLU A 572 -7.72 -17.62 -38.78
N PRO A 573 -8.69 -18.46 -38.35
CA PRO A 573 -8.43 -19.52 -37.37
C PRO A 573 -7.51 -20.60 -37.98
N GLN A 574 -6.68 -21.24 -37.14
CA GLN A 574 -5.79 -22.33 -37.57
C GLN A 574 -6.58 -23.49 -38.19
N THR A 575 -7.79 -23.73 -37.65
CA THR A 575 -8.70 -24.76 -38.15
C THR A 575 -10.14 -24.25 -38.11
N VAL A 576 -10.82 -24.19 -39.23
CA VAL A 576 -12.26 -23.92 -39.25
C VAL A 576 -13.00 -25.18 -38.88
N LYS A 577 -13.54 -25.22 -37.66
CA LYS A 577 -14.33 -26.36 -37.18
C LYS A 577 -15.68 -26.48 -37.91
N SER A 578 -16.20 -27.71 -37.99
CA SER A 578 -17.55 -27.96 -38.40
C SER A 578 -18.38 -28.16 -37.15
N PHE A 579 -19.17 -27.16 -36.78
CA PHE A 579 -20.11 -27.25 -35.67
C PHE A 579 -21.43 -27.84 -36.19
N SER A 580 -22.02 -28.74 -35.42
CA SER A 580 -23.24 -29.45 -35.83
C SER A 580 -24.47 -28.55 -35.89
N ASP A 581 -24.42 -27.38 -35.26
CA ASP A 581 -25.49 -26.40 -35.08
C ASP A 581 -25.22 -25.04 -35.76
N ILE A 582 -24.15 -24.95 -36.57
CA ILE A 582 -23.91 -23.83 -37.48
C ILE A 582 -24.02 -24.35 -38.92
N ASP A 583 -24.80 -23.64 -39.76
CA ASP A 583 -24.96 -23.99 -41.17
C ASP A 583 -23.57 -23.99 -41.89
N ASP A 584 -23.26 -25.05 -42.60
CA ASP A 584 -22.04 -25.20 -43.38
C ASP A 584 -21.85 -24.07 -44.39
N ALA A 585 -22.91 -23.42 -44.84
CA ALA A 585 -22.88 -22.26 -45.71
C ALA A 585 -22.48 -20.95 -44.98
N ASP A 586 -22.64 -20.89 -43.66
CA ASP A 586 -22.25 -19.73 -42.86
C ASP A 586 -20.77 -19.79 -42.46
N LEU A 587 -19.89 -19.61 -43.46
CA LEU A 587 -18.47 -19.65 -43.24
C LEU A 587 -18.00 -18.54 -42.31
N HIS A 588 -18.65 -17.35 -42.32
CA HIS A 588 -18.30 -16.20 -41.49
C HIS A 588 -18.47 -16.54 -40.00
N LEU A 589 -19.64 -17.07 -39.62
CA LEU A 589 -19.87 -17.45 -38.22
C LEU A 589 -18.97 -18.62 -37.80
N ARG A 590 -18.74 -19.61 -38.68
CA ARG A 590 -17.83 -20.73 -38.39
C ARG A 590 -16.38 -20.28 -38.16
N GLN A 591 -15.88 -19.32 -38.92
CA GLN A 591 -14.56 -18.76 -38.70
C GLN A 591 -14.50 -18.00 -37.38
N ALA A 592 -15.49 -17.15 -37.10
CA ALA A 592 -15.57 -16.40 -35.84
C ALA A 592 -15.63 -17.36 -34.63
N ALA A 593 -16.51 -18.35 -34.66
CA ALA A 593 -16.67 -19.34 -33.58
C ALA A 593 -15.36 -20.14 -33.35
N SER A 594 -14.74 -20.63 -34.44
CA SER A 594 -13.49 -21.39 -34.36
C SER A 594 -12.36 -20.54 -33.78
N TRP A 595 -12.26 -19.29 -34.22
CA TRP A 595 -11.22 -18.38 -33.71
C TRP A 595 -11.45 -18.03 -32.23
N MET A 596 -12.68 -17.78 -31.82
CA MET A 596 -13.02 -17.49 -30.41
C MET A 596 -12.66 -18.67 -29.50
N GLU A 597 -12.85 -19.90 -29.96
CA GLU A 597 -12.44 -21.09 -29.23
C GLU A 597 -10.90 -21.24 -29.19
N GLU A 598 -10.20 -21.06 -30.31
CA GLU A 598 -8.74 -21.10 -30.38
C GLU A 598 -8.08 -20.08 -29.42
N GLN A 599 -8.69 -18.93 -29.26
CA GLN A 599 -8.22 -17.90 -28.32
C GLN A 599 -8.70 -18.15 -26.88
N GLY A 600 -9.48 -19.21 -26.63
CA GLY A 600 -10.02 -19.52 -25.30
C GLY A 600 -11.01 -18.46 -24.79
N LEU A 601 -11.59 -17.66 -25.68
CA LEU A 601 -12.57 -16.63 -25.34
C LEU A 601 -13.98 -17.18 -25.19
N MET A 602 -14.30 -18.24 -25.90
CA MET A 602 -15.57 -18.96 -25.83
C MET A 602 -15.31 -20.45 -26.10
N ASP A 603 -15.76 -21.32 -25.21
CA ASP A 603 -15.59 -22.76 -25.35
C ASP A 603 -16.80 -23.38 -26.10
N ASP A 604 -16.61 -24.58 -26.68
CA ASP A 604 -17.71 -25.43 -27.12
C ASP A 604 -18.64 -25.75 -25.94
N VAL A 605 -19.92 -25.66 -26.14
CA VAL A 605 -20.88 -26.00 -25.10
C VAL A 605 -20.97 -27.53 -24.92
N LYS A 606 -20.88 -28.27 -26.04
CA LYS A 606 -20.65 -29.71 -26.11
C LYS A 606 -19.68 -29.96 -27.27
N GLU A 607 -19.09 -31.14 -27.32
CA GLU A 607 -18.19 -31.51 -28.40
C GLU A 607 -18.87 -31.23 -29.76
N ASN A 608 -18.31 -30.29 -30.53
CA ASN A 608 -18.79 -29.81 -31.83
C ASN A 608 -20.17 -29.07 -31.86
N GLU A 609 -20.62 -28.57 -30.72
CA GLU A 609 -21.80 -27.68 -30.66
C GLU A 609 -21.39 -26.28 -30.18
N PHE A 610 -21.71 -25.24 -30.95
CA PHE A 610 -21.40 -23.84 -30.58
C PHE A 610 -22.57 -23.13 -29.90
N ARG A 611 -23.81 -23.55 -30.21
CA ARG A 611 -25.06 -22.92 -29.79
C ARG A 611 -25.16 -21.43 -30.16
N PRO A 612 -25.17 -21.11 -31.45
CA PRO A 612 -25.05 -19.74 -31.96
C PRO A 612 -26.18 -18.82 -31.47
N TYR A 613 -27.36 -19.34 -31.26
CA TYR A 613 -28.53 -18.56 -30.83
C TYR A 613 -28.69 -18.47 -29.31
N ARG A 614 -27.83 -19.15 -28.56
CA ARG A 614 -27.87 -19.06 -27.11
C ARG A 614 -27.63 -17.61 -26.65
N TYR A 615 -28.50 -17.15 -25.73
CA TYR A 615 -28.41 -15.79 -25.17
C TYR A 615 -27.06 -15.53 -24.48
N VAL A 616 -26.58 -14.31 -24.61
CA VAL A 616 -25.38 -13.79 -23.94
C VAL A 616 -25.76 -12.59 -23.11
N THR A 617 -25.43 -12.62 -21.83
CA THR A 617 -25.69 -11.50 -20.92
C THR A 617 -24.78 -10.31 -21.19
N LYS A 618 -25.20 -9.10 -20.75
CA LYS A 618 -24.35 -7.90 -20.82
C LYS A 618 -23.02 -8.10 -20.10
N LEU A 619 -23.04 -8.79 -18.96
CA LEU A 619 -21.83 -9.08 -18.18
C LEU A 619 -20.88 -10.01 -18.94
N GLN A 620 -21.40 -11.09 -19.53
CA GLN A 620 -20.57 -11.98 -20.37
C GLN A 620 -19.91 -11.23 -21.52
N THR A 621 -20.67 -10.36 -22.18
CA THR A 621 -20.10 -9.52 -23.24
C THR A 621 -18.96 -8.65 -22.72
N CYS A 622 -19.13 -7.99 -21.56
CA CYS A 622 -18.10 -7.17 -20.94
C CYS A 622 -16.87 -8.01 -20.56
N LEU A 623 -17.06 -9.19 -19.94
CA LEU A 623 -15.96 -10.07 -19.53
C LEU A 623 -15.14 -10.62 -20.73
N VAL A 624 -15.85 -11.08 -21.79
CA VAL A 624 -15.17 -11.56 -22.99
C VAL A 624 -14.43 -10.43 -23.71
N TRP A 625 -15.02 -9.23 -23.73
CA TRP A 625 -14.37 -8.04 -24.27
C TRP A 625 -13.11 -7.68 -23.51
N ASP A 626 -13.17 -7.67 -22.18
CA ASP A 626 -12.03 -7.36 -21.32
C ASP A 626 -10.91 -8.37 -21.50
N LYS A 627 -11.24 -9.66 -21.47
CA LYS A 627 -10.28 -10.74 -21.74
C LYS A 627 -9.62 -10.59 -23.12
N ALA A 628 -10.38 -10.25 -24.14
CA ALA A 628 -9.82 -10.02 -25.49
C ALA A 628 -8.87 -8.82 -25.54
N LYS A 629 -9.11 -7.78 -24.71
CA LYS A 629 -8.19 -6.65 -24.54
C LYS A 629 -6.94 -7.03 -23.76
N GLU A 630 -7.06 -7.73 -22.64
CA GLU A 630 -5.93 -8.20 -21.84
C GLU A 630 -4.98 -9.06 -22.68
N GLU A 631 -5.51 -9.92 -23.52
CA GLU A 631 -4.74 -10.74 -24.43
C GLU A 631 -4.26 -9.97 -25.70
N SER A 632 -4.53 -8.67 -25.78
CA SER A 632 -4.15 -7.79 -26.90
C SER A 632 -4.70 -8.24 -28.25
N LEU A 633 -5.84 -8.93 -28.26
CA LEU A 633 -6.51 -9.41 -29.47
C LEU A 633 -7.37 -8.31 -30.12
N ILE A 634 -7.87 -7.38 -29.31
CA ILE A 634 -8.61 -6.18 -29.77
C ILE A 634 -8.02 -4.93 -29.12
N SER A 635 -8.23 -3.77 -29.75
CA SER A 635 -7.71 -2.47 -29.31
C SER A 635 -8.66 -1.75 -28.34
#